data_c7dcd5c5c6d906e9fd2e354110df6930
#
_entry.id   c7dcd5c5c6d906e9fd2e354110df6930
#
_cell.length_a   1.000
_cell.length_b   1.000
_cell.length_c   1.000
_cell.angle_alpha   90.00
_cell.angle_beta   90.00
_cell.angle_gamma   90.00
#
_symmetry.space_group_name_H-M   'P 1'
#
loop_
_entity.id
_entity.type
_entity.pdbx_description
1 polymer ?
#
loop_
_entity_poly.entity_id
_entity_poly.type
_entity_poly.pdbx_seq_one_letter_code
_entity_poly.pdbx_strand_id
1 'polypeptide(L)'
;QSRSSAASDVYKRHEEADVLNEAMFGMTARMWREQNPGLKGNIRDYASINELICLSNMENLNAVFIDQGIPQGERLVRLNRIAIQQMRVLEDDGGRKLLE
;
A
#
# COMPACT_ATOMS: atom_id res chain seq x y z
N GLN A 1 -13.86 -22.29 15.50
CA GLN A 1 -12.52 -21.73 15.33
C GLN A 1 -11.98 -21.90 13.92
N SER A 2 -12.14 -23.08 13.34
CA SER A 2 -11.73 -23.24 11.95
C SER A 2 -12.54 -22.32 11.03
N ARG A 3 -13.77 -22.08 11.42
CA ARG A 3 -14.62 -21.15 10.68
C ARG A 3 -14.10 -19.71 10.77
N SER A 4 -13.65 -19.31 11.96
CA SER A 4 -13.02 -18.00 12.14
C SER A 4 -11.74 -17.88 11.34
N SER A 5 -10.93 -18.93 11.34
CA SER A 5 -9.70 -18.93 10.57
C SER A 5 -9.96 -18.79 9.08
N ALA A 6 -10.97 -19.50 8.57
CA ALA A 6 -11.34 -19.44 7.16
C ALA A 6 -11.83 -18.04 6.79
N ALA A 7 -12.65 -17.44 7.66
CA ALA A 7 -13.12 -16.08 7.45
C ALA A 7 -11.97 -15.09 7.45
N SER A 8 -11.02 -15.26 8.37
CA SER A 8 -9.83 -14.41 8.42
C SER A 8 -8.99 -14.53 7.16
N ASP A 9 -8.85 -15.75 6.62
CA ASP A 9 -8.08 -15.95 5.40
C ASP A 9 -8.73 -15.27 4.21
N VAL A 10 -10.07 -15.34 4.11
CA VAL A 10 -10.81 -14.65 3.06
C VAL A 10 -10.62 -13.15 3.19
N TYR A 11 -10.75 -12.61 4.38
CA TYR A 11 -10.52 -11.19 4.63
C TYR A 11 -9.09 -10.80 4.28
N LYS A 12 -8.11 -11.63 4.65
CA LYS A 12 -6.72 -11.33 4.34
C LYS A 12 -6.47 -11.20 2.85
N ARG A 13 -7.13 -12.03 2.04
CA ARG A 13 -7.00 -11.92 0.58
C ARG A 13 -7.50 -10.59 0.05
N HIS A 14 -8.64 -10.13 0.57
CA HIS A 14 -9.14 -8.80 0.21
C HIS A 14 -8.27 -7.71 0.78
N GLU A 15 -7.80 -7.92 2.00
CA GLU A 15 -7.09 -6.92 2.77
C GLU A 15 -5.65 -6.71 2.33
N GLU A 16 -5.04 -7.62 1.56
CA GLU A 16 -3.66 -7.38 1.13
C GLU A 16 -3.57 -6.16 0.23
N ALA A 17 -4.51 -5.99 -0.70
CA ALA A 17 -4.56 -4.79 -1.49
C ALA A 17 -4.87 -3.56 -0.62
N ASP A 18 -5.71 -3.73 0.38
CA ASP A 18 -6.05 -2.67 1.32
C ASP A 18 -4.86 -2.29 2.19
N VAL A 19 -4.08 -3.28 2.63
CA VAL A 19 -2.86 -3.01 3.40
C VAL A 19 -1.92 -2.12 2.60
N LEU A 20 -1.73 -2.41 1.34
CA LEU A 20 -0.87 -1.62 0.47
C LEU A 20 -1.42 -0.22 0.26
N ASN A 21 -2.73 -0.11 0.03
CA ASN A 21 -3.36 1.19 -0.14
C ASN A 21 -3.27 2.02 1.14
N GLU A 22 -3.51 1.41 2.30
CA GLU A 22 -3.39 2.11 3.57
C GLU A 22 -1.97 2.55 3.84
N ALA A 23 -1.00 1.68 3.55
CA ALA A 23 0.41 2.00 3.77
C ALA A 23 0.85 3.17 2.90
N MET A 24 0.33 3.26 1.68
CA MET A 24 0.73 4.30 0.73
C MET A 24 -0.11 5.56 0.86
N PHE A 25 -1.43 5.42 0.94
CA PHE A 25 -2.36 6.55 0.83
C PHE A 25 -3.06 6.89 2.14
N GLY A 26 -2.90 6.07 3.17
CA GLY A 26 -3.57 6.27 4.45
C GLY A 26 -5.03 5.85 4.44
N MET A 27 -5.50 5.21 3.38
CA MET A 27 -6.90 4.77 3.30
C MET A 27 -7.03 3.60 2.32
N THR A 28 -8.10 2.84 2.49
CA THR A 28 -8.42 1.75 1.57
C THR A 28 -9.10 2.30 0.31
N ALA A 29 -9.18 1.46 -0.72
CA ALA A 29 -9.89 1.82 -1.95
C ALA A 29 -11.36 2.13 -1.66
N ARG A 30 -11.96 1.36 -0.76
CA ARG A 30 -13.35 1.57 -0.38
C ARG A 30 -13.56 2.93 0.29
N MET A 31 -12.68 3.28 1.24
CA MET A 31 -12.75 4.56 1.92
C MET A 31 -12.61 5.71 0.94
N TRP A 32 -11.69 5.56 -0.01
CA TRP A 32 -11.48 6.57 -1.04
C TRP A 32 -12.74 6.76 -1.89
N ARG A 33 -13.37 5.66 -2.31
CA ARG A 33 -14.60 5.75 -3.10
C ARG A 33 -15.73 6.41 -2.34
N GLU A 34 -15.81 6.14 -1.04
CA GLU A 34 -16.85 6.77 -0.20
C GLU A 34 -16.62 8.26 -0.05
N GLN A 35 -15.38 8.69 -0.05
CA GLN A 35 -15.02 10.11 0.06
C GLN A 35 -15.08 10.84 -1.27
N ASN A 36 -15.09 10.10 -2.39
CA ASN A 36 -15.03 10.67 -3.73
C ASN A 36 -16.11 10.07 -4.63
N PRO A 37 -17.40 10.18 -4.25
CA PRO A 37 -18.47 9.48 -4.98
C PRO A 37 -18.67 9.97 -6.41
N GLY A 38 -18.20 11.18 -6.73
CA GLY A 38 -18.34 11.74 -8.08
C GLY A 38 -17.22 11.34 -9.03
N LEU A 39 -16.17 10.68 -8.54
CA LEU A 39 -15.03 10.32 -9.37
C LEU A 39 -15.14 8.87 -9.84
N LYS A 40 -14.78 8.64 -11.09
CA LYS A 40 -14.73 7.30 -11.67
C LYS A 40 -13.37 6.67 -11.41
N GLY A 41 -13.32 5.35 -11.41
CA GLY A 41 -12.08 4.62 -11.22
C GLY A 41 -11.81 4.34 -9.75
N ASN A 42 -10.53 4.23 -9.40
CA ASN A 42 -10.14 3.92 -8.04
C ASN A 42 -8.96 4.80 -7.63
N ILE A 43 -8.53 4.64 -6.37
CA ILE A 43 -7.49 5.47 -5.78
C ILE A 43 -6.19 5.48 -6.60
N ARG A 44 -5.83 4.34 -7.19
CA ARG A 44 -4.58 4.24 -7.95
C ARG A 44 -4.63 5.02 -9.27
N ASP A 45 -5.82 5.22 -9.82
CA ASP A 45 -5.98 6.00 -11.04
C ASP A 45 -5.63 7.47 -10.84
N TYR A 46 -5.67 7.92 -9.61
CA TYR A 46 -5.39 9.33 -9.25
C TYR A 46 -4.05 9.48 -8.53
N ALA A 47 -3.26 8.40 -8.47
CA ALA A 47 -1.96 8.43 -7.83
C ALA A 47 -0.92 9.04 -8.77
N SER A 48 0.08 9.68 -8.18
CA SER A 48 1.22 10.19 -8.95
C SER A 48 2.11 9.04 -9.40
N ILE A 49 2.98 9.33 -10.36
CA ILE A 49 3.95 8.34 -10.84
C ILE A 49 4.85 7.88 -9.70
N ASN A 50 5.30 8.80 -8.84
CA ASN A 50 6.13 8.44 -7.70
C ASN A 50 5.38 7.53 -6.73
N GLU A 51 4.10 7.81 -6.51
CA GLU A 51 3.28 6.95 -5.66
C GLU A 51 3.12 5.55 -6.25
N LEU A 52 2.95 5.45 -7.57
CA LEU A 52 2.82 4.15 -8.22
C LEU A 52 4.15 3.36 -8.18
N ILE A 53 5.27 4.04 -8.34
CA ILE A 53 6.59 3.42 -8.21
C ILE A 53 6.76 2.87 -6.79
N CYS A 54 6.46 3.69 -5.80
CA CYS A 54 6.56 3.30 -4.40
C CYS A 54 5.65 2.11 -4.10
N LEU A 55 4.41 2.16 -4.60
CA LEU A 55 3.44 1.08 -4.41
C LEU A 55 3.94 -0.24 -4.98
N SER A 56 4.53 -0.19 -6.17
CA SER A 56 5.10 -1.38 -6.80
C SER A 56 6.21 -1.97 -5.95
N ASN A 57 7.09 -1.14 -5.42
CA ASN A 57 8.15 -1.60 -4.52
C ASN A 57 7.56 -2.22 -3.26
N MET A 58 6.50 -1.62 -2.71
CA MET A 58 5.86 -2.14 -1.52
C MET A 58 5.17 -3.48 -1.76
N GLU A 59 4.63 -3.69 -2.96
CA GLU A 59 4.06 -4.99 -3.30
C GLU A 59 5.10 -6.09 -3.22
N ASN A 60 6.29 -5.83 -3.73
CA ASN A 60 7.39 -6.79 -3.67
C ASN A 60 7.85 -7.03 -2.24
N LEU A 61 7.98 -5.97 -1.45
CA LEU A 61 8.38 -6.08 -0.05
C LEU A 61 7.34 -6.80 0.77
N ASN A 62 6.07 -6.54 0.51
CA ASN A 62 5.00 -7.23 1.22
C ASN A 62 5.04 -8.73 0.96
N ALA A 63 5.32 -9.14 -0.27
CA ALA A 63 5.47 -10.55 -0.59
C ALA A 63 6.60 -11.19 0.21
N VAL A 64 7.73 -10.50 0.34
CA VAL A 64 8.86 -10.97 1.14
C VAL A 64 8.45 -11.06 2.61
N PHE A 65 7.77 -10.06 3.14
CA PHE A 65 7.33 -10.05 4.54
C PHE A 65 6.34 -11.18 4.83
N ILE A 66 5.45 -11.46 3.88
CA ILE A 66 4.52 -12.59 4.03
C ILE A 66 5.30 -13.89 4.11
N ASP A 67 6.27 -14.07 3.23
CA ASP A 67 7.11 -15.27 3.22
C ASP A 67 7.89 -15.43 4.52
N GLN A 68 8.27 -14.32 5.14
CA GLN A 68 8.95 -14.33 6.44
C GLN A 68 8.00 -14.56 7.62
N GLY A 69 6.70 -14.66 7.37
CA GLY A 69 5.72 -14.89 8.42
C GLY A 69 5.37 -13.66 9.25
N ILE A 70 5.65 -12.46 8.74
CA ILE A 70 5.37 -11.24 9.49
C ILE A 70 3.86 -10.98 9.47
N PRO A 71 3.24 -10.78 10.66
CA PRO A 71 1.79 -10.53 10.73
C PRO A 71 1.36 -9.28 9.98
N GLN A 72 0.12 -9.28 9.53
CA GLN A 72 -0.43 -8.20 8.70
C GLN A 72 -0.31 -6.83 9.34
N GLY A 73 -0.65 -6.71 10.62
CA GLY A 73 -0.56 -5.43 11.31
C GLY A 73 0.86 -4.88 11.34
N GLU A 74 1.83 -5.76 11.56
CA GLU A 74 3.23 -5.35 11.57
C GLU A 74 3.69 -5.00 10.15
N ARG A 75 3.21 -5.73 9.14
CA ARG A 75 3.52 -5.41 7.74
C ARG A 75 3.02 -4.04 7.36
N LEU A 76 1.80 -3.71 7.78
CA LEU A 76 1.23 -2.38 7.51
C LEU A 76 2.13 -1.28 8.07
N VAL A 77 2.57 -1.42 9.31
CA VAL A 77 3.43 -0.41 9.94
C VAL A 77 4.76 -0.28 9.21
N ARG A 78 5.38 -1.40 8.88
CA ARG A 78 6.66 -1.40 8.18
C ARG A 78 6.54 -0.78 6.78
N LEU A 79 5.51 -1.18 6.05
CA LEU A 79 5.28 -0.68 4.70
C LEU A 79 4.97 0.82 4.70
N ASN A 80 4.23 1.29 5.69
CA ASN A 80 3.94 2.72 5.81
C ASN A 80 5.22 3.51 6.02
N ARG A 81 6.12 3.04 6.90
CA ARG A 81 7.40 3.71 7.11
C ARG A 81 8.23 3.73 5.85
N ILE A 82 8.25 2.62 5.13
CA ILE A 82 8.99 2.53 3.87
C ILE A 82 8.39 3.48 2.85
N ALA A 83 7.07 3.55 2.77
CA ALA A 83 6.39 4.45 1.84
C ALA A 83 6.76 5.91 2.11
N ILE A 84 6.73 6.32 3.37
CA ILE A 84 7.09 7.68 3.75
C ILE A 84 8.53 7.98 3.35
N GLN A 85 9.43 7.05 3.63
CA GLN A 85 10.85 7.23 3.31
C GLN A 85 11.08 7.28 1.81
N GLN A 86 10.47 6.37 1.06
CA GLN A 86 10.65 6.31 -0.39
C GLN A 86 10.06 7.52 -1.08
N MET A 87 8.89 7.97 -0.64
CA MET A 87 8.29 9.16 -1.23
C MET A 87 9.15 10.39 -1.00
N ARG A 88 9.76 10.49 0.18
CA ARG A 88 10.69 11.58 0.46
C ARG A 88 11.87 11.57 -0.51
N VAL A 89 12.45 10.40 -0.74
CA VAL A 89 13.58 10.27 -1.67
C VAL A 89 13.15 10.58 -3.10
N LEU A 90 12.02 10.02 -3.54
CA LEU A 90 11.56 10.20 -4.91
C LEU A 90 11.19 11.65 -5.21
N GLU A 91 10.57 12.33 -4.26
CA GLU A 91 10.09 13.70 -4.50
C GLU A 91 11.13 14.76 -4.20
N ASP A 92 11.99 14.52 -3.21
CA ASP A 92 12.96 15.54 -2.79
C ASP A 92 14.31 15.39 -3.47
N ASP A 93 14.84 14.16 -3.52
CA ASP A 93 16.22 13.93 -3.94
C ASP A 93 16.36 13.21 -5.27
N GLY A 94 15.47 12.25 -5.54
CA GLY A 94 15.61 11.37 -6.70
C GLY A 94 15.68 12.12 -8.01
N GLY A 95 14.75 13.03 -8.24
CA GLY A 95 14.68 13.78 -9.48
C GLY A 95 15.85 14.74 -9.62
N ARG A 96 16.25 15.35 -8.52
CA ARG A 96 17.35 16.32 -8.53
C ARG A 96 18.67 15.66 -8.92
N LYS A 97 18.95 14.50 -8.36
CA LYS A 97 20.19 13.79 -8.64
C LYS A 97 20.27 13.33 -10.07
N LEU A 98 19.17 12.98 -10.67
CA LEU A 98 19.15 12.56 -12.06
C LEU A 98 19.43 13.72 -13.00
N LEU A 99 19.12 14.94 -12.60
CA LEU A 99 19.38 16.12 -13.41
C LEU A 99 20.80 16.65 -13.26
N GLU A 100 21.45 16.31 -12.19
CA GLU A 100 22.83 16.69 -11.93
C GLU A 100 23.81 15.73 -12.58
#